data_56bcccd2c7aff37c4c9acf68533f7aea
#
_entry.id   56bcccd2c7aff37c4c9acf68533f7aea
#
_cell.length_a   1.000
_cell.length_b   1.000
_cell.length_c   1.000
_cell.angle_alpha   90.00
_cell.angle_beta   90.00
_cell.angle_gamma   90.00
#
_symmetry.space_group_name_H-M   'P 1'
#
loop_
_entity.id
_entity.type
_entity.pdbx_description
1 polymer ?
#
loop_
_entity_poly.entity_id
_entity_poly.type
_entity_poly.pdbx_seq_one_letter_code
_entity_poly.pdbx_strand_id
1 'polypeptide(L)'
;MKSSNLFSLKRAPALVMILILLQANALAGPPLLCFPFEIGSAKSLPWQGGSWESIKPDYDISRLIDDTFALLSTDAPVIVRMETLRRATIYARKDRKVADALLARMKTRAAEAARDPLALFDAGYLIESYRQAYWISAHSGEAFWKFSQANPGKDVDGYGLVLKAIQSRGGDPDMEFAAALITTDPERRSQHDEHLRRAIAGAREGSLLARNLESHFKQHGKSIADRRPNAD
;
A
#
# COMPACT_ATOMS: atom_id res chain seq x y z
N MET A 1 -7.54 -0.35 -74.93
CA MET A 1 -8.30 0.30 -73.82
C MET A 1 -7.92 -0.43 -72.52
N LYS A 2 -7.12 0.18 -71.71
CA LYS A 2 -6.64 -0.37 -70.40
C LYS A 2 -7.26 0.46 -69.31
N SER A 3 -8.02 -0.14 -68.45
CA SER A 3 -8.55 0.51 -67.24
C SER A 3 -7.80 -0.07 -66.04
N SER A 4 -7.02 0.77 -65.39
CA SER A 4 -6.25 0.45 -64.18
C SER A 4 -7.04 0.89 -62.94
N ASN A 5 -7.43 -0.10 -62.15
CA ASN A 5 -8.03 0.14 -60.84
C ASN A 5 -6.93 0.34 -59.77
N LEU A 6 -6.80 1.60 -59.31
CA LEU A 6 -6.04 1.93 -58.09
C LEU A 6 -6.93 1.67 -56.85
N PHE A 7 -6.68 0.58 -56.15
CA PHE A 7 -7.21 0.41 -54.81
C PHE A 7 -6.28 1.12 -53.81
N SER A 8 -6.82 2.18 -53.23
CA SER A 8 -6.14 3.02 -52.22
C SER A 8 -6.10 2.31 -50.86
N LEU A 9 -4.92 1.90 -50.45
CA LEU A 9 -4.64 1.32 -49.14
C LEU A 9 -4.36 2.47 -48.12
N LYS A 10 -5.39 3.06 -47.54
CA LYS A 10 -5.25 4.09 -46.51
C LYS A 10 -6.20 3.83 -45.33
N ARG A 11 -6.05 2.74 -44.59
CA ARG A 11 -6.78 2.52 -43.31
C ARG A 11 -6.02 1.67 -42.29
N ALA A 12 -4.71 1.84 -42.09
CA ALA A 12 -3.96 1.04 -41.14
C ALA A 12 -3.25 1.74 -39.96
N PRO A 13 -3.33 3.07 -39.70
CA PRO A 13 -2.68 3.60 -38.53
C PRO A 13 -3.58 3.72 -37.26
N ALA A 14 -4.92 3.65 -37.39
CA ALA A 14 -5.80 3.91 -36.26
C ALA A 14 -5.90 2.72 -35.27
N LEU A 15 -5.75 1.48 -35.74
CA LEU A 15 -5.89 0.29 -34.88
C LEU A 15 -4.65 0.05 -33.99
N VAL A 16 -3.47 0.42 -34.46
CA VAL A 16 -2.21 0.24 -33.71
C VAL A 16 -2.10 1.24 -32.55
N MET A 17 -2.66 2.44 -32.70
CA MET A 17 -2.61 3.48 -31.66
C MET A 17 -3.56 3.16 -30.48
N ILE A 18 -4.65 2.43 -30.70
CA ILE A 18 -5.59 2.01 -29.65
C ILE A 18 -4.99 0.89 -28.77
N LEU A 19 -4.15 0.01 -29.34
CA LEU A 19 -3.49 -1.06 -28.58
C LEU A 19 -2.40 -0.53 -27.64
N ILE A 20 -1.75 0.58 -27.97
CA ILE A 20 -0.67 1.17 -27.14
C ILE A 20 -1.24 1.88 -25.92
N LEU A 21 -2.47 2.39 -25.97
CA LEU A 21 -3.12 3.08 -24.84
C LEU A 21 -3.67 2.13 -23.77
N LEU A 22 -3.78 0.82 -24.05
CA LEU A 22 -4.25 -0.18 -23.10
C LEU A 22 -3.15 -0.81 -22.23
N GLN A 23 -1.88 -0.50 -22.46
CA GLN A 23 -0.76 -1.12 -21.74
C GLN A 23 -0.15 -0.23 -20.62
N ALA A 24 -0.66 0.96 -20.37
CA ALA A 24 -0.09 1.89 -19.39
C ALA A 24 -0.43 1.59 -17.91
N ASN A 25 -1.20 0.53 -17.61
CA ASN A 25 -1.64 0.23 -16.23
C ASN A 25 -0.93 -0.98 -15.58
N ALA A 26 0.11 -1.54 -16.19
CA ALA A 26 0.67 -2.82 -15.75
C ALA A 26 1.97 -2.75 -14.93
N LEU A 27 2.42 -1.57 -14.48
CA LEU A 27 3.74 -1.41 -13.82
C LEU A 27 3.69 -0.85 -12.39
N ALA A 28 2.51 -0.61 -11.82
CA ALA A 28 2.42 -0.24 -10.41
C ALA A 28 2.40 -1.51 -9.56
N GLY A 29 3.53 -1.83 -8.92
CA GLY A 29 3.58 -2.91 -7.93
C GLY A 29 2.62 -2.65 -6.75
N PRO A 30 2.40 -3.63 -5.85
CA PRO A 30 1.50 -3.52 -4.73
C PRO A 30 1.74 -2.28 -3.88
N PRO A 31 0.72 -1.42 -3.67
CA PRO A 31 0.92 -0.06 -3.17
C PRO A 31 1.36 0.01 -1.70
N LEU A 32 1.08 -1.00 -0.88
CA LEU A 32 1.52 -1.01 0.52
C LEU A 32 3.02 -1.30 0.68
N LEU A 33 3.68 -1.86 -0.32
CA LEU A 33 5.07 -2.31 -0.21
C LEU A 33 6.02 -1.59 -1.16
N CYS A 34 5.64 -1.47 -2.44
CA CYS A 34 6.53 -0.96 -3.47
C CYS A 34 6.75 0.55 -3.42
N PHE A 35 5.92 1.29 -2.68
CA PHE A 35 6.02 2.74 -2.57
C PHE A 35 6.29 3.15 -1.12
N PRO A 36 7.53 3.60 -0.81
CA PRO A 36 7.87 4.13 0.51
C PRO A 36 7.03 5.35 0.87
N PHE A 37 6.62 5.45 2.14
CA PHE A 37 5.92 6.62 2.64
C PHE A 37 6.90 7.68 3.13
N GLU A 38 6.62 8.94 2.81
CA GLU A 38 7.31 10.07 3.37
C GLU A 38 6.86 10.28 4.83
N ILE A 39 7.81 10.19 5.75
CA ILE A 39 7.57 10.30 7.20
C ILE A 39 8.25 11.51 7.84
N GLY A 40 8.87 12.38 7.03
CA GLY A 40 9.62 13.54 7.51
C GLY A 40 10.79 13.13 8.41
N SER A 41 10.89 13.76 9.59
CA SER A 41 11.92 13.46 10.60
C SER A 41 11.51 12.37 11.59
N ALA A 42 10.34 11.74 11.41
CA ALA A 42 9.87 10.71 12.33
C ALA A 42 10.74 9.44 12.25
N LYS A 43 10.84 8.74 13.38
CA LYS A 43 11.61 7.49 13.46
C LYS A 43 10.80 6.32 12.89
N SER A 44 11.49 5.42 12.18
CA SER A 44 10.99 4.13 11.74
C SER A 44 12.12 3.11 11.78
N LEU A 45 11.86 1.85 11.40
CA LEU A 45 12.90 0.83 11.29
C LEU A 45 14.03 1.32 10.36
N PRO A 46 15.30 0.96 10.64
CA PRO A 46 16.44 1.37 9.82
C PRO A 46 16.22 1.08 8.34
N TRP A 47 16.65 1.98 7.48
CA TRP A 47 16.47 1.87 6.04
C TRP A 47 17.67 2.43 5.30
N GLN A 48 18.13 1.74 4.25
CA GLN A 48 19.29 2.17 3.50
C GLN A 48 18.96 3.27 2.46
N GLY A 49 17.71 3.30 1.98
CA GLY A 49 17.30 4.19 0.89
C GLY A 49 17.61 3.62 -0.50
N GLY A 50 17.20 4.35 -1.55
CA GLY A 50 17.50 4.01 -2.95
C GLY A 50 16.51 3.07 -3.63
N SER A 51 15.93 2.10 -2.94
CA SER A 51 14.91 1.19 -3.48
C SER A 51 13.81 0.93 -2.45
N TRP A 52 12.64 0.49 -2.92
CA TRP A 52 11.52 0.14 -2.06
C TRP A 52 11.81 -1.06 -1.13
N GLU A 53 12.84 -1.86 -1.43
CA GLU A 53 13.24 -3.05 -0.69
C GLU A 53 14.61 -2.92 0.00
N SER A 54 15.18 -1.71 0.06
CA SER A 54 16.54 -1.46 0.57
C SER A 54 16.62 -1.54 2.10
N ILE A 55 16.51 -2.74 2.63
CA ILE A 55 16.76 -3.02 4.05
C ILE A 55 18.22 -2.83 4.39
N LYS A 56 18.53 -2.44 5.63
CA LYS A 56 19.90 -2.39 6.13
C LYS A 56 20.46 -3.82 6.25
N PRO A 57 21.59 -4.16 5.60
CA PRO A 57 22.10 -5.52 5.60
C PRO A 57 22.56 -6.02 6.97
N ASP A 58 23.04 -5.11 7.81
CA ASP A 58 23.56 -5.34 9.16
C ASP A 58 22.49 -5.28 10.27
N TYR A 59 21.20 -5.11 9.89
CA TYR A 59 20.13 -5.10 10.86
C TYR A 59 19.89 -6.51 11.45
N ASP A 60 19.91 -6.59 12.77
CA ASP A 60 19.63 -7.84 13.50
C ASP A 60 18.12 -8.14 13.46
N ILE A 61 17.75 -9.11 12.62
CA ILE A 61 16.37 -9.52 12.40
C ILE A 61 15.69 -10.06 13.67
N SER A 62 16.45 -10.56 14.66
CA SER A 62 15.89 -11.04 15.92
C SER A 62 15.22 -9.93 16.73
N ARG A 63 15.61 -8.68 16.51
CA ARG A 63 15.05 -7.49 17.16
C ARG A 63 13.81 -6.95 16.47
N LEU A 64 13.46 -7.46 15.29
CA LEU A 64 12.43 -6.86 14.43
C LEU A 64 11.09 -6.65 15.16
N ILE A 65 10.68 -7.64 15.95
CA ILE A 65 9.40 -7.60 16.64
C ILE A 65 9.40 -6.48 17.69
N ASP A 66 10.40 -6.47 18.56
CA ASP A 66 10.48 -5.48 19.65
C ASP A 66 10.70 -4.07 19.13
N ASP A 67 11.59 -3.89 18.15
CA ASP A 67 11.82 -2.60 17.51
C ASP A 67 10.55 -2.08 16.82
N THR A 68 9.78 -2.97 16.14
CA THR A 68 8.51 -2.60 15.51
C THR A 68 7.50 -2.11 16.57
N PHE A 69 7.32 -2.87 17.65
CA PHE A 69 6.38 -2.49 18.70
C PHE A 69 6.78 -1.21 19.45
N ALA A 70 8.08 -0.99 19.66
CA ALA A 70 8.59 0.26 20.24
C ALA A 70 8.28 1.49 19.36
N LEU A 71 8.30 1.33 18.04
CA LEU A 71 7.98 2.39 17.07
C LEU A 71 6.48 2.62 16.87
N LEU A 72 5.64 1.63 17.21
CA LEU A 72 4.18 1.72 17.16
C LEU A 72 3.61 2.26 18.49
N SER A 73 4.26 3.28 19.07
CA SER A 73 3.77 3.98 20.26
C SER A 73 2.44 4.72 19.98
N THR A 74 1.71 5.08 21.04
CA THR A 74 0.36 5.69 20.91
C THR A 74 0.37 7.06 20.24
N ASP A 75 1.49 7.74 20.23
CA ASP A 75 1.70 9.08 19.64
C ASP A 75 2.26 9.05 18.21
N ALA A 76 2.65 7.86 17.70
CA ALA A 76 3.14 7.75 16.33
C ALA A 76 2.01 8.03 15.32
N PRO A 77 2.19 8.99 14.37
CA PRO A 77 1.21 9.28 13.33
C PRO A 77 0.90 8.06 12.46
N VAL A 78 -0.32 7.96 11.93
CA VAL A 78 -0.76 6.82 11.11
C VAL A 78 0.16 6.58 9.91
N ILE A 79 0.58 7.62 9.19
CA ILE A 79 1.52 7.48 8.06
C ILE A 79 2.88 6.88 8.50
N VAL A 80 3.36 7.25 9.69
CA VAL A 80 4.61 6.70 10.25
C VAL A 80 4.45 5.22 10.61
N ARG A 81 3.27 4.83 11.14
CA ARG A 81 2.92 3.42 11.37
C ARG A 81 2.90 2.62 10.08
N MET A 82 2.29 3.18 9.02
CA MET A 82 2.26 2.55 7.69
C MET A 82 3.68 2.25 7.19
N GLU A 83 4.59 3.24 7.24
CA GLU A 83 5.98 3.04 6.83
C GLU A 83 6.72 2.04 7.72
N THR A 84 6.48 2.07 9.04
CA THR A 84 7.09 1.12 9.98
C THR A 84 6.64 -0.31 9.69
N LEU A 85 5.35 -0.52 9.47
CA LEU A 85 4.78 -1.83 9.13
C LEU A 85 5.20 -2.30 7.73
N ARG A 86 5.32 -1.39 6.76
CA ARG A 86 5.90 -1.68 5.45
C ARG A 86 7.33 -2.21 5.58
N ARG A 87 8.20 -1.47 6.27
CA ARG A 87 9.59 -1.90 6.50
C ARG A 87 9.66 -3.22 7.27
N ALA A 88 8.84 -3.37 8.31
CA ALA A 88 8.77 -4.62 9.08
C ALA A 88 8.41 -5.81 8.20
N THR A 89 7.42 -5.65 7.31
CA THR A 89 7.05 -6.69 6.33
C THR A 89 8.23 -7.05 5.43
N ILE A 90 8.96 -6.05 4.91
CA ILE A 90 10.09 -6.28 4.01
C ILE A 90 11.27 -6.94 4.74
N TYR A 91 11.55 -6.56 5.99
CA TYR A 91 12.55 -7.26 6.82
C TYR A 91 12.15 -8.70 7.12
N ALA A 92 10.89 -8.93 7.49
CA ALA A 92 10.36 -10.23 7.86
C ALA A 92 10.46 -11.28 6.73
N ARG A 93 10.59 -10.84 5.47
CA ARG A 93 10.81 -11.74 4.33
C ARG A 93 12.03 -12.65 4.48
N LYS A 94 13.03 -12.23 5.27
CA LYS A 94 14.27 -13.00 5.47
C LYS A 94 14.06 -14.22 6.33
N ASP A 95 13.11 -14.19 7.26
CA ASP A 95 12.86 -15.28 8.20
C ASP A 95 11.35 -15.46 8.45
N ARG A 96 10.83 -16.59 7.98
CA ARG A 96 9.42 -16.94 8.15
C ARG A 96 8.99 -17.01 9.61
N LYS A 97 9.87 -17.53 10.50
CA LYS A 97 9.52 -17.66 11.92
C LYS A 97 9.33 -16.28 12.55
N VAL A 98 10.19 -15.31 12.18
CA VAL A 98 10.06 -13.93 12.63
C VAL A 98 8.79 -13.30 12.06
N ALA A 99 8.46 -13.56 10.80
CA ALA A 99 7.24 -13.08 10.18
C ALA A 99 5.97 -13.60 10.87
N ASP A 100 5.92 -14.92 11.11
CA ASP A 100 4.79 -15.57 11.79
C ASP A 100 4.66 -15.05 13.24
N ALA A 101 5.76 -14.87 13.94
CA ALA A 101 5.77 -14.35 15.31
C ALA A 101 5.34 -12.88 15.38
N LEU A 102 5.79 -12.03 14.44
CA LEU A 102 5.34 -10.62 14.35
C LEU A 102 3.84 -10.54 14.13
N LEU A 103 3.32 -11.33 13.19
CA LEU A 103 1.88 -11.38 12.91
C LEU A 103 1.08 -11.88 14.11
N ALA A 104 1.54 -12.96 14.76
CA ALA A 104 0.88 -13.51 15.95
C ALA A 104 0.80 -12.48 17.08
N ARG A 105 1.91 -11.81 17.41
CA ARG A 105 1.95 -10.77 18.45
C ARG A 105 1.07 -9.58 18.10
N MET A 106 1.01 -9.18 16.82
CA MET A 106 0.14 -8.08 16.38
C MET A 106 -1.34 -8.44 16.52
N LYS A 107 -1.73 -9.67 16.15
CA LYS A 107 -3.11 -10.18 16.32
C LYS A 107 -3.49 -10.26 17.79
N THR A 108 -2.60 -10.74 18.66
CA THR A 108 -2.82 -10.79 20.11
C THR A 108 -3.06 -9.39 20.67
N ARG A 109 -2.22 -8.41 20.33
CA ARG A 109 -2.41 -7.00 20.74
C ARG A 109 -3.77 -6.45 20.29
N ALA A 110 -4.18 -6.71 19.05
CA ALA A 110 -5.46 -6.25 18.55
C ALA A 110 -6.66 -6.91 19.27
N ALA A 111 -6.53 -8.18 19.66
CA ALA A 111 -7.55 -8.89 20.41
C ALA A 111 -7.66 -8.40 21.86
N GLU A 112 -6.52 -8.20 22.54
CA GLU A 112 -6.46 -7.70 23.92
C GLU A 112 -6.92 -6.24 24.02
N ALA A 113 -6.59 -5.42 23.03
CA ALA A 113 -6.92 -4.01 22.94
C ALA A 113 -7.99 -3.73 21.87
N ALA A 114 -9.06 -4.53 21.84
CA ALA A 114 -10.09 -4.47 20.79
C ALA A 114 -10.84 -3.11 20.68
N ARG A 115 -10.68 -2.23 21.67
CA ARG A 115 -11.20 -0.86 21.67
C ARG A 115 -10.14 0.19 21.30
N ASP A 116 -8.87 -0.20 21.17
CA ASP A 116 -7.81 0.69 20.70
C ASP A 116 -7.80 0.71 19.17
N PRO A 117 -8.22 1.81 18.53
CA PRO A 117 -8.27 1.89 17.08
C PRO A 117 -6.88 1.76 16.43
N LEU A 118 -5.81 2.17 17.11
CA LEU A 118 -4.45 2.04 16.58
C LEU A 118 -3.97 0.58 16.61
N ALA A 119 -4.36 -0.20 17.63
CA ALA A 119 -4.04 -1.63 17.66
C ALA A 119 -4.79 -2.40 16.55
N LEU A 120 -6.05 -2.07 16.31
CA LEU A 120 -6.85 -2.64 15.20
C LEU A 120 -6.25 -2.24 13.85
N PHE A 121 -5.88 -0.97 13.67
CA PHE A 121 -5.26 -0.46 12.46
C PHE A 121 -3.93 -1.17 12.17
N ASP A 122 -3.02 -1.23 13.14
CA ASP A 122 -1.70 -1.84 12.99
C ASP A 122 -1.82 -3.32 12.56
N ALA A 123 -2.72 -4.06 13.20
CA ALA A 123 -2.96 -5.47 12.85
C ALA A 123 -3.55 -5.62 11.44
N GLY A 124 -4.56 -4.84 11.12
CA GLY A 124 -5.22 -4.88 9.81
C GLY A 124 -4.25 -4.50 8.69
N TYR A 125 -3.49 -3.44 8.87
CA TYR A 125 -2.52 -2.97 7.88
C TYR A 125 -1.38 -3.97 7.67
N LEU A 126 -0.84 -4.59 8.74
CA LEU A 126 0.18 -5.63 8.62
C LEU A 126 -0.34 -6.86 7.86
N ILE A 127 -1.58 -7.30 8.15
CA ILE A 127 -2.22 -8.42 7.45
C ILE A 127 -2.31 -8.14 5.95
N GLU A 128 -2.77 -6.95 5.56
CA GLU A 128 -2.89 -6.57 4.15
C GLU A 128 -1.51 -6.41 3.50
N SER A 129 -0.51 -5.90 4.22
CA SER A 129 0.88 -5.84 3.74
C SER A 129 1.43 -7.25 3.48
N TYR A 130 1.14 -8.22 4.36
CA TYR A 130 1.52 -9.62 4.15
C TYR A 130 0.79 -10.27 2.97
N ARG A 131 -0.47 -9.92 2.72
CA ARG A 131 -1.20 -10.36 1.51
C ARG A 131 -0.53 -9.85 0.24
N GLN A 132 -0.13 -8.59 0.22
CA GLN A 132 0.59 -8.02 -0.93
C GLN A 132 1.98 -8.65 -1.08
N ALA A 133 2.69 -8.92 0.01
CA ALA A 133 3.96 -9.64 -0.01
C ALA A 133 3.82 -11.05 -0.59
N TYR A 134 2.77 -11.77 -0.19
CA TYR A 134 2.45 -13.07 -0.75
C TYR A 134 2.15 -13.00 -2.26
N TRP A 135 1.38 -11.99 -2.68
CA TRP A 135 1.07 -11.78 -4.09
C TRP A 135 2.34 -11.52 -4.92
N ILE A 136 3.27 -10.68 -4.43
CA ILE A 136 4.58 -10.46 -5.08
C ILE A 136 5.32 -11.79 -5.23
N SER A 137 5.40 -12.60 -4.18
CA SER A 137 6.08 -13.91 -4.21
C SER A 137 5.50 -14.86 -5.25
N ALA A 138 4.17 -14.86 -5.39
CA ALA A 138 3.48 -15.76 -6.32
C ALA A 138 3.67 -15.36 -7.79
N HIS A 139 3.97 -14.07 -8.07
CA HIS A 139 4.01 -13.53 -9.44
C HIS A 139 5.42 -13.14 -9.91
N SER A 140 6.39 -13.00 -9.01
CA SER A 140 7.75 -12.59 -9.40
C SER A 140 8.62 -13.73 -9.93
N GLY A 141 8.18 -14.97 -9.82
CA GLY A 141 8.97 -16.15 -10.23
C GLY A 141 10.22 -16.41 -9.38
N GLU A 142 10.50 -15.55 -8.43
CA GLU A 142 11.65 -15.64 -7.53
C GLU A 142 11.20 -16.22 -6.18
N ALA A 143 12.03 -17.08 -5.57
CA ALA A 143 11.93 -17.45 -4.16
C ALA A 143 12.23 -16.25 -3.24
N PHE A 144 11.79 -15.05 -3.68
CA PHE A 144 12.11 -13.76 -3.11
C PHE A 144 11.53 -13.60 -1.70
N TRP A 145 10.37 -14.19 -1.49
CA TRP A 145 9.70 -14.17 -0.21
C TRP A 145 9.56 -15.59 0.32
N LYS A 146 10.23 -15.91 1.40
CA LYS A 146 10.04 -17.21 2.08
C LYS A 146 8.62 -17.39 2.65
N PHE A 147 7.75 -16.42 2.44
CA PHE A 147 6.32 -16.47 2.71
C PHE A 147 5.52 -17.40 1.79
N SER A 148 6.11 -17.86 0.68
CA SER A 148 5.40 -18.40 -0.48
C SER A 148 4.58 -19.67 -0.23
N GLN A 149 4.64 -20.29 0.93
CA GLN A 149 3.91 -21.54 1.19
C GLN A 149 2.63 -21.39 2.03
N ALA A 150 2.41 -20.25 2.66
CA ALA A 150 1.16 -19.96 3.35
C ALA A 150 0.90 -18.45 3.33
N ASN A 151 -0.26 -18.03 2.83
CA ASN A 151 -0.72 -16.65 3.00
C ASN A 151 -1.06 -16.43 4.47
N PRO A 152 -0.21 -15.70 5.24
CA PRO A 152 -0.40 -15.59 6.70
C PRO A 152 -1.67 -14.79 7.06
N GLY A 153 -2.21 -14.03 6.11
CA GLY A 153 -3.44 -13.25 6.28
C GLY A 153 -4.70 -13.92 5.72
N LYS A 154 -4.63 -15.19 5.24
CA LYS A 154 -5.73 -15.83 4.52
C LYS A 154 -7.03 -15.89 5.33
N ASP A 155 -6.94 -16.17 6.62
CA ASP A 155 -8.09 -16.43 7.48
C ASP A 155 -8.51 -15.20 8.31
N VAL A 156 -7.91 -14.02 8.08
CA VAL A 156 -8.20 -12.81 8.83
C VAL A 156 -8.53 -11.67 7.87
N ASP A 157 -9.65 -11.01 8.12
CA ASP A 157 -10.05 -9.81 7.37
C ASP A 157 -9.29 -8.58 7.88
N GLY A 158 -8.10 -8.33 7.29
CA GLY A 158 -7.28 -7.18 7.62
C GLY A 158 -7.96 -5.86 7.27
N TYR A 159 -8.62 -5.80 6.12
CA TYR A 159 -9.38 -4.62 5.72
C TYR A 159 -10.53 -4.32 6.69
N GLY A 160 -11.26 -5.33 7.14
CA GLY A 160 -12.30 -5.15 8.15
C GLY A 160 -11.78 -4.61 9.48
N LEU A 161 -10.54 -4.95 9.90
CA LEU A 161 -9.90 -4.34 11.08
C LEU A 161 -9.59 -2.86 10.85
N VAL A 162 -9.08 -2.50 9.67
CA VAL A 162 -8.83 -1.09 9.30
C VAL A 162 -10.14 -0.29 9.28
N LEU A 163 -11.23 -0.84 8.73
CA LEU A 163 -12.55 -0.18 8.75
C LEU A 163 -13.06 0.08 10.16
N LYS A 164 -12.90 -0.89 11.07
CA LYS A 164 -13.26 -0.70 12.49
C LYS A 164 -12.43 0.40 13.15
N ALA A 165 -11.14 0.47 12.84
CA ALA A 165 -10.27 1.54 13.33
C ALA A 165 -10.72 2.92 12.82
N ILE A 166 -11.02 3.04 11.53
CA ILE A 166 -11.55 4.27 10.90
C ILE A 166 -12.83 4.72 11.59
N GLN A 167 -13.78 3.80 11.76
CA GLN A 167 -15.06 4.08 12.42
C GLN A 167 -14.87 4.56 13.85
N SER A 168 -13.99 3.90 14.61
CA SER A 168 -13.71 4.25 16.02
C SER A 168 -13.02 5.62 16.17
N ARG A 169 -12.36 6.12 15.13
CA ARG A 169 -11.71 7.45 15.10
C ARG A 169 -12.53 8.52 14.37
N GLY A 170 -13.78 8.23 14.02
CA GLY A 170 -14.65 9.19 13.37
C GLY A 170 -14.24 9.57 11.96
N GLY A 171 -13.57 8.66 11.23
CA GLY A 171 -13.16 8.89 9.84
C GLY A 171 -11.78 9.54 9.72
N ASP A 172 -10.76 9.00 10.40
CA ASP A 172 -9.36 9.48 10.34
C ASP A 172 -8.84 9.46 8.90
N PRO A 173 -8.46 10.62 8.29
CA PRO A 173 -8.11 10.69 6.87
C PRO A 173 -6.79 9.95 6.52
N ASP A 174 -5.86 9.80 7.47
CA ASP A 174 -4.65 9.01 7.25
C ASP A 174 -4.99 7.51 7.15
N MET A 175 -5.95 7.04 7.96
CA MET A 175 -6.45 5.66 7.86
C MET A 175 -7.30 5.43 6.61
N GLU A 176 -8.05 6.44 6.16
CA GLU A 176 -8.77 6.40 4.87
C GLU A 176 -7.79 6.26 3.70
N PHE A 177 -6.65 6.94 3.75
CA PHE A 177 -5.57 6.77 2.77
C PHE A 177 -5.04 5.33 2.76
N ALA A 178 -4.78 4.74 3.93
CA ALA A 178 -4.38 3.33 4.02
C ALA A 178 -5.43 2.39 3.43
N ALA A 179 -6.71 2.62 3.71
CA ALA A 179 -7.82 1.83 3.16
C ALA A 179 -7.92 1.95 1.64
N ALA A 180 -7.67 3.14 1.07
CA ALA A 180 -7.58 3.34 -0.38
C ALA A 180 -6.45 2.48 -1.00
N LEU A 181 -5.27 2.42 -0.37
CA LEU A 181 -4.16 1.58 -0.85
C LEU A 181 -4.42 0.07 -0.71
N ILE A 182 -5.26 -0.34 0.24
CA ILE A 182 -5.68 -1.73 0.42
C ILE A 182 -6.69 -2.16 -0.65
N THR A 183 -7.52 -1.25 -1.12
CA THR A 183 -8.66 -1.52 -2.01
C THR A 183 -8.37 -1.23 -3.49
N THR A 184 -7.13 -1.41 -3.94
CA THR A 184 -6.72 -1.14 -5.33
C THR A 184 -7.21 -2.17 -6.35
N ASP A 185 -7.74 -3.30 -5.90
CA ASP A 185 -8.27 -4.33 -6.79
C ASP A 185 -9.48 -3.80 -7.59
N PRO A 186 -9.62 -4.18 -8.88
CA PRO A 186 -10.73 -3.70 -9.72
C PRO A 186 -12.12 -3.98 -9.13
N GLU A 187 -12.27 -5.09 -8.40
CA GLU A 187 -13.53 -5.49 -7.75
C GLU A 187 -13.92 -4.56 -6.60
N ARG A 188 -12.95 -3.83 -6.03
CA ARG A 188 -13.14 -2.88 -4.91
C ARG A 188 -13.07 -1.42 -5.34
N ARG A 189 -13.20 -1.12 -6.63
CA ARG A 189 -12.98 0.22 -7.17
C ARG A 189 -13.83 1.29 -6.50
N SER A 190 -15.10 1.02 -6.22
CA SER A 190 -15.98 1.98 -5.54
C SER A 190 -15.53 2.30 -4.12
N GLN A 191 -15.04 1.29 -3.38
CA GLN A 191 -14.48 1.49 -2.05
C GLN A 191 -13.17 2.27 -2.12
N HIS A 192 -12.29 1.95 -3.07
CA HIS A 192 -11.06 2.69 -3.32
C HIS A 192 -11.33 4.19 -3.55
N ASP A 193 -12.23 4.50 -4.48
CA ASP A 193 -12.56 5.88 -4.84
C ASP A 193 -13.17 6.65 -3.64
N GLU A 194 -13.99 6.00 -2.83
CA GLU A 194 -14.59 6.62 -1.64
C GLU A 194 -13.57 6.88 -0.54
N HIS A 195 -12.69 5.91 -0.24
CA HIS A 195 -11.60 6.09 0.73
C HIS A 195 -10.64 7.19 0.28
N LEU A 196 -10.26 7.19 -1.00
CA LEU A 196 -9.39 8.21 -1.56
C LEU A 196 -10.02 9.60 -1.46
N ARG A 197 -11.31 9.73 -1.77
CA ARG A 197 -12.04 11.00 -1.65
C ARG A 197 -12.02 11.53 -0.22
N ARG A 198 -12.25 10.67 0.79
CA ARG A 198 -12.22 11.04 2.22
C ARG A 198 -10.82 11.43 2.68
N ALA A 199 -9.79 10.69 2.27
CA ALA A 199 -8.41 11.02 2.55
C ALA A 199 -8.03 12.40 2.00
N ILE A 200 -8.40 12.69 0.73
CA ILE A 200 -8.14 13.99 0.09
C ILE A 200 -8.88 15.12 0.81
N ALA A 201 -10.16 14.91 1.17
CA ALA A 201 -10.95 15.92 1.86
C ALA A 201 -10.39 16.28 3.25
N GLY A 202 -9.78 15.31 3.95
CA GLY A 202 -9.16 15.51 5.26
C GLY A 202 -7.69 15.95 5.23
N ALA A 203 -7.05 15.96 4.06
CA ALA A 203 -5.64 16.29 3.95
C ALA A 203 -5.40 17.80 4.10
N ARG A 204 -4.57 18.16 5.09
CA ARG A 204 -4.13 19.54 5.30
C ARG A 204 -2.89 19.82 4.46
N GLU A 205 -2.78 21.03 3.93
CA GLU A 205 -1.60 21.45 3.19
C GLU A 205 -0.32 21.26 4.01
N GLY A 206 0.74 20.74 3.37
CA GLY A 206 2.03 20.47 4.01
C GLY A 206 2.05 19.28 5.00
N SER A 207 0.90 18.63 5.26
CA SER A 207 0.86 17.45 6.12
C SER A 207 1.56 16.23 5.48
N LEU A 208 1.89 15.23 6.33
CA LEU A 208 2.40 13.94 5.82
C LEU A 208 1.41 13.30 4.85
N LEU A 209 0.12 13.34 5.17
CA LEU A 209 -0.93 12.82 4.30
C LEU A 209 -0.91 13.49 2.92
N ALA A 210 -0.89 14.83 2.87
CA ALA A 210 -0.89 15.56 1.60
C ALA A 210 0.30 15.18 0.71
N ARG A 211 1.52 15.09 1.30
CA ARG A 211 2.72 14.70 0.57
C ARG A 211 2.66 13.26 0.06
N ASN A 212 2.13 12.35 0.87
CA ASN A 212 1.99 10.94 0.47
C ASN A 212 0.89 10.74 -0.57
N LEU A 213 -0.23 11.42 -0.46
CA LEU A 213 -1.26 11.44 -1.51
C LEU A 213 -0.67 11.92 -2.85
N GLU A 214 0.11 13.00 -2.81
CA GLU A 214 0.76 13.51 -4.02
C GLU A 214 1.75 12.52 -4.62
N SER A 215 2.65 11.94 -3.82
CA SER A 215 3.67 11.00 -4.30
C SER A 215 3.08 9.69 -4.84
N HIS A 216 2.04 9.15 -4.20
CA HIS A 216 1.44 7.87 -4.59
C HIS A 216 0.49 8.00 -5.80
N PHE A 217 -0.15 9.16 -5.99
CA PHE A 217 -1.14 9.34 -7.05
C PHE A 217 -0.69 10.24 -8.21
N LYS A 218 0.41 10.98 -8.10
CA LYS A 218 1.06 11.69 -9.24
C LYS A 218 1.40 10.75 -10.38
N GLN A 219 1.79 9.52 -10.07
CA GLN A 219 2.18 8.52 -11.07
C GLN A 219 0.99 8.07 -11.96
N HIS A 220 -0.24 8.41 -11.58
CA HIS A 220 -1.45 8.11 -12.35
C HIS A 220 -1.92 9.28 -13.24
N GLY A 221 -1.07 10.31 -13.47
CA GLY A 221 -1.31 11.37 -14.45
C GLY A 221 -2.46 12.34 -14.11
N LYS A 222 -2.98 12.33 -12.88
CA LYS A 222 -4.00 13.28 -12.41
C LYS A 222 -3.52 13.97 -11.14
N SER A 223 -3.41 15.30 -11.19
CA SER A 223 -3.13 16.11 -10.00
C SER A 223 -4.21 15.91 -8.92
N ILE A 224 -3.81 15.93 -7.65
CA ILE A 224 -4.75 15.92 -6.51
C ILE A 224 -5.65 17.16 -6.55
N ALA A 225 -5.14 18.27 -7.09
CA ALA A 225 -5.93 19.51 -7.29
C ALA A 225 -7.19 19.28 -8.15
N ASP A 226 -7.08 18.40 -9.17
CA ASP A 226 -8.18 18.06 -10.06
C ASP A 226 -9.24 17.15 -9.41
N ARG A 227 -8.98 16.66 -8.21
CA ARG A 227 -9.84 15.71 -7.47
C ARG A 227 -10.47 16.32 -6.23
N ARG A 228 -10.11 17.57 -5.85
CA ARG A 228 -10.78 18.26 -4.76
C ARG A 228 -12.19 18.62 -5.22
N PRO A 229 -13.24 18.27 -4.43
CA PRO A 229 -14.57 18.85 -4.68
C PRO A 229 -14.43 20.37 -4.64
N ASN A 230 -15.06 21.08 -5.59
CA ASN A 230 -15.15 22.52 -5.52
C ASN A 230 -15.71 22.87 -4.14
N ALA A 231 -14.99 23.70 -3.40
CA ALA A 231 -15.48 24.30 -2.17
C ALA A 231 -16.56 25.31 -2.61
N ASP A 232 -17.83 24.88 -2.55
CA ASP A 232 -18.99 25.76 -2.62
C ASP A 232 -19.21 26.45 -1.26
#